data_e2c40212fbbb5f63bba4585537a60bb3
#
_entry.id   e2c40212fbbb5f63bba4585537a60bb3
#
_cell.length_a   1.000
_cell.length_b   1.000
_cell.length_c   1.000
_cell.angle_alpha   90.00
_cell.angle_beta   90.00
_cell.angle_gamma   90.00
#
_symmetry.space_group_name_H-M   'P 1'
#
loop_
_entity.id
_entity.type
_entity.pdbx_description
1 polymer ?
#
loop_
_entity_poly.entity_id
_entity_poly.type
_entity_poly.pdbx_seq_one_letter_code
_entity_poly.pdbx_strand_id
1 'polypeptide(L)'
;KPQGALTADEKRIVKTLLARGWRNQDIQHLINRGRVATINSARITEVKDNEKIKSAVDDYVDFYIRKKDTYDPVTGLNLYDDERLIRAREAMILAVQSFNSPSLRFKTEQFAVQANIAWTYLLHEYYERKGVQIVANDGRSLLLSQMIKRDDCPLKNGVCNNIRDLNDIRDTVEHKLLGRSDVKFFSLFQATCLNFDQAICELFGEKLSLQSDLSLALQFAKLDFTQISDLQKYDVPDHISALDAELDGRLSEDEKSDLEYRFRVVYLLESTSKSKAHFEFVRPGSDEGKQIHNI
;
A
#
# COMPACT_ATOMS: atom_id res chain seq x y z
N LYS A 1 -2.93 -28.60 18.83
CA LYS A 1 -1.55 -29.14 18.67
C LYS A 1 -0.59 -28.28 19.49
N PRO A 2 0.46 -28.86 20.12
CA PRO A 2 1.44 -28.06 20.85
C PRO A 2 2.06 -27.01 19.90
N GLN A 3 2.25 -25.79 20.40
CA GLN A 3 3.01 -24.78 19.67
C GLN A 3 4.38 -25.37 19.28
N GLY A 4 4.80 -25.16 18.03
CA GLY A 4 6.06 -25.70 17.52
C GLY A 4 6.03 -27.16 17.06
N ALA A 5 4.86 -27.79 16.91
CA ALA A 5 4.74 -29.12 16.33
C ALA A 5 4.73 -29.09 14.79
N LEU A 6 5.37 -30.08 14.16
CA LEU A 6 5.26 -30.29 12.71
C LEU A 6 3.86 -30.76 12.33
N THR A 7 3.31 -30.21 11.25
CA THR A 7 2.08 -30.71 10.62
C THR A 7 2.32 -32.10 9.96
N ALA A 8 1.27 -32.78 9.57
CA ALA A 8 1.39 -34.05 8.86
C ALA A 8 2.17 -33.90 7.54
N ASP A 9 1.88 -32.86 6.79
CA ASP A 9 2.56 -32.57 5.52
C ASP A 9 4.02 -32.17 5.74
N GLU A 10 4.30 -31.31 6.73
CA GLU A 10 5.67 -30.95 7.07
C GLU A 10 6.51 -32.16 7.48
N LYS A 11 5.93 -33.15 8.20
CA LYS A 11 6.62 -34.38 8.53
C LYS A 11 7.01 -35.18 7.27
N ARG A 12 6.11 -35.23 6.28
CA ARG A 12 6.38 -35.91 4.99
C ARG A 12 7.47 -35.18 4.21
N ILE A 13 7.44 -33.85 4.18
CA ILE A 13 8.47 -33.03 3.54
C ILE A 13 9.83 -33.24 4.23
N VAL A 14 9.87 -33.17 5.56
CA VAL A 14 11.09 -33.43 6.35
C VAL A 14 11.65 -34.80 6.04
N LYS A 15 10.80 -35.84 5.92
CA LYS A 15 11.25 -37.19 5.59
C LYS A 15 11.94 -37.24 4.21
N THR A 16 11.39 -36.57 3.21
CA THR A 16 11.99 -36.47 1.87
C THR A 16 13.30 -35.70 1.89
N LEU A 17 13.35 -34.55 2.60
CA LEU A 17 14.57 -33.74 2.70
C LEU A 17 15.72 -34.50 3.38
N LEU A 18 15.41 -35.29 4.42
CA LEU A 18 16.38 -36.17 5.06
C LEU A 18 16.88 -37.25 4.09
N ALA A 19 16.00 -37.85 3.29
CA ALA A 19 16.37 -38.81 2.26
C ALA A 19 17.25 -38.21 1.16
N ARG A 20 17.07 -36.90 0.86
CA ARG A 20 17.92 -36.11 -0.05
C ARG A 20 19.28 -35.73 0.58
N GLY A 21 19.53 -36.08 1.84
CA GLY A 21 20.79 -35.78 2.53
C GLY A 21 20.89 -34.40 3.16
N TRP A 22 19.77 -33.67 3.30
CA TRP A 22 19.78 -32.36 3.97
C TRP A 22 20.12 -32.51 5.46
N ARG A 23 20.89 -31.55 5.99
CA ARG A 23 21.22 -31.53 7.41
C ARG A 23 20.01 -31.05 8.23
N ASN A 24 19.86 -31.54 9.45
CA ASN A 24 18.78 -31.18 10.35
C ASN A 24 18.67 -29.64 10.53
N GLN A 25 19.80 -28.93 10.57
CA GLN A 25 19.80 -27.47 10.73
C GLN A 25 19.21 -26.75 9.51
N ASP A 26 19.52 -27.20 8.30
CA ASP A 26 19.01 -26.59 7.06
C ASP A 26 17.50 -26.84 6.93
N ILE A 27 17.06 -28.07 7.28
CA ILE A 27 15.63 -28.41 7.33
C ILE A 27 14.90 -27.53 8.38
N GLN A 28 15.49 -27.40 9.57
CA GLN A 28 14.93 -26.57 10.65
C GLN A 28 14.79 -25.12 10.20
N HIS A 29 15.80 -24.57 9.55
CA HIS A 29 15.78 -23.21 9.02
C HIS A 29 14.67 -23.05 7.98
N LEU A 30 14.58 -23.96 7.01
CA LEU A 30 13.55 -23.95 5.98
C LEU A 30 12.14 -23.99 6.59
N ILE A 31 11.88 -24.95 7.49
CA ILE A 31 10.56 -25.14 8.11
C ILE A 31 10.17 -23.90 8.95
N ASN A 32 11.11 -23.32 9.70
CA ASN A 32 10.86 -22.21 10.60
C ASN A 32 10.63 -20.86 9.88
N ARG A 33 11.03 -20.76 8.60
CA ARG A 33 10.83 -19.56 7.82
C ARG A 33 9.34 -19.22 7.72
N GLY A 34 8.94 -18.04 8.22
CA GLY A 34 7.54 -17.57 8.25
C GLY A 34 6.65 -18.25 9.31
N ARG A 35 7.22 -18.96 10.29
CA ARG A 35 6.44 -19.53 11.40
C ARG A 35 6.50 -18.66 12.65
N VAL A 36 5.36 -18.45 13.28
CA VAL A 36 5.27 -17.83 14.61
C VAL A 36 5.82 -18.79 15.67
N ALA A 37 5.38 -20.05 15.62
CA ALA A 37 5.83 -21.11 16.55
C ALA A 37 6.89 -21.97 15.85
N THR A 38 8.16 -21.74 16.20
CA THR A 38 9.30 -22.44 15.61
C THR A 38 9.45 -23.86 16.15
N ILE A 39 10.01 -24.76 15.32
CA ILE A 39 10.41 -26.10 15.72
C ILE A 39 11.89 -26.14 16.08
N ASN A 40 12.29 -27.11 16.87
CA ASN A 40 13.68 -27.41 17.15
C ASN A 40 14.17 -28.65 16.39
N SER A 41 15.47 -28.93 16.43
CA SER A 41 16.12 -30.05 15.75
C SER A 41 15.60 -31.41 16.23
N ALA A 42 15.17 -31.54 17.49
CA ALA A 42 14.63 -32.77 18.02
C ALA A 42 13.37 -33.24 17.25
N ARG A 43 12.53 -32.31 16.80
CA ARG A 43 11.35 -32.63 15.97
C ARG A 43 11.69 -33.23 14.61
N ILE A 44 12.84 -32.85 14.06
CA ILE A 44 13.34 -33.42 12.81
C ILE A 44 13.89 -34.84 13.06
N THR A 45 14.61 -35.05 14.17
CA THR A 45 15.09 -36.35 14.58
C THR A 45 13.95 -37.34 14.84
N GLU A 46 12.86 -36.90 15.52
CA GLU A 46 11.65 -37.72 15.68
C GLU A 46 11.06 -38.20 14.34
N VAL A 47 11.12 -37.37 13.29
CA VAL A 47 10.66 -37.77 11.95
C VAL A 47 11.65 -38.73 11.29
N LYS A 48 12.96 -38.53 11.50
CA LYS A 48 14.01 -39.43 10.96
C LYS A 48 13.80 -40.85 11.42
N ASP A 49 13.57 -41.01 12.72
CA ASP A 49 13.50 -42.34 13.38
C ASP A 49 12.11 -43.00 13.21
N ASN A 50 11.12 -42.30 12.69
CA ASN A 50 9.76 -42.82 12.54
C ASN A 50 9.52 -43.38 11.14
N GLU A 51 9.53 -44.71 11.02
CA GLU A 51 9.29 -45.45 9.77
C GLU A 51 7.85 -45.34 9.24
N LYS A 52 6.87 -45.00 10.09
CA LYS A 52 5.47 -44.88 9.69
C LYS A 52 5.19 -43.62 8.86
N ILE A 53 6.12 -42.66 8.87
CA ILE A 53 5.99 -41.44 8.11
C ILE A 53 6.45 -41.67 6.66
N LYS A 54 5.50 -41.59 5.73
CA LYS A 54 5.80 -41.68 4.29
C LYS A 54 6.43 -40.39 3.79
N SER A 55 7.35 -40.51 2.82
CA SER A 55 7.92 -39.36 2.10
C SER A 55 6.86 -38.60 1.30
N ALA A 56 7.05 -37.30 1.13
CA ALA A 56 6.31 -36.48 0.16
C ALA A 56 6.87 -36.71 -1.26
N VAL A 57 6.07 -36.43 -2.27
CA VAL A 57 6.50 -36.47 -3.68
C VAL A 57 7.51 -35.32 -3.91
N ASP A 58 8.54 -35.58 -4.72
CA ASP A 58 9.65 -34.66 -4.94
C ASP A 58 9.20 -33.30 -5.47
N ASP A 59 8.34 -33.27 -6.47
CA ASP A 59 7.80 -32.00 -7.04
C ASP A 59 7.10 -31.14 -5.98
N TYR A 60 6.40 -31.77 -5.03
CA TYR A 60 5.75 -31.08 -3.93
C TYR A 60 6.77 -30.49 -2.95
N VAL A 61 7.85 -31.21 -2.67
CA VAL A 61 8.94 -30.72 -1.83
C VAL A 61 9.66 -29.55 -2.49
N ASP A 62 9.93 -29.64 -3.79
CA ASP A 62 10.57 -28.56 -4.55
C ASP A 62 9.68 -27.32 -4.61
N PHE A 63 8.37 -27.50 -4.77
CA PHE A 63 7.40 -26.39 -4.64
C PHE A 63 7.44 -25.78 -3.23
N TYR A 64 7.47 -26.60 -2.18
CA TYR A 64 7.53 -26.13 -0.80
C TYR A 64 8.79 -25.32 -0.53
N ILE A 65 9.95 -25.74 -1.03
CA ILE A 65 11.22 -25.02 -0.93
C ILE A 65 11.07 -23.64 -1.60
N ARG A 66 10.63 -23.60 -2.87
CA ARG A 66 10.40 -22.35 -3.61
C ARG A 66 9.45 -21.41 -2.88
N LYS A 67 8.33 -21.95 -2.36
CA LYS A 67 7.37 -21.19 -1.58
C LYS A 67 8.01 -20.56 -0.35
N LYS A 68 8.84 -21.33 0.39
CA LYS A 68 9.56 -20.80 1.56
C LYS A 68 10.61 -19.76 1.20
N ASP A 69 11.24 -19.87 0.04
CA ASP A 69 12.25 -18.92 -0.43
C ASP A 69 11.66 -17.54 -0.78
N THR A 70 10.39 -17.48 -1.14
CA THR A 70 9.69 -16.22 -1.42
C THR A 70 9.14 -15.49 -0.18
N TYR A 71 9.36 -16.03 1.02
CA TYR A 71 8.98 -15.35 2.26
C TYR A 71 9.88 -14.15 2.55
N ASP A 72 9.27 -12.97 2.67
CA ASP A 72 9.96 -11.75 3.07
C ASP A 72 9.91 -11.57 4.60
N PRO A 73 11.05 -11.62 5.31
CA PRO A 73 11.07 -11.46 6.77
C PRO A 73 10.74 -10.04 7.25
N VAL A 74 10.85 -9.03 6.40
CA VAL A 74 10.58 -7.63 6.74
C VAL A 74 9.08 -7.41 6.82
N THR A 75 8.36 -7.71 5.75
CA THR A 75 6.91 -7.54 5.68
C THR A 75 6.15 -8.73 6.26
N GLY A 76 6.77 -9.91 6.29
CA GLY A 76 6.13 -11.17 6.67
C GLY A 76 5.26 -11.79 5.57
N LEU A 77 5.28 -11.23 4.37
CA LEU A 77 4.50 -11.71 3.24
C LEU A 77 5.17 -12.87 2.50
N ASN A 78 4.35 -13.69 1.84
CA ASN A 78 4.79 -14.74 0.95
C ASN A 78 4.15 -14.57 -0.43
N LEU A 79 4.95 -14.64 -1.48
CA LEU A 79 4.48 -14.40 -2.85
C LEU A 79 3.31 -15.29 -3.26
N TYR A 80 3.26 -16.54 -2.80
CA TYR A 80 2.18 -17.47 -3.16
C TYR A 80 0.91 -17.32 -2.32
N ASP A 81 1.03 -16.85 -1.08
CA ASP A 81 -0.10 -16.73 -0.17
C ASP A 81 -0.66 -15.29 -0.13
N ASP A 82 0.21 -14.29 -0.35
CA ASP A 82 -0.10 -12.87 -0.14
C ASP A 82 0.12 -12.04 -1.42
N GLU A 83 -0.02 -12.66 -2.59
CA GLU A 83 0.29 -12.03 -3.88
C GLU A 83 -0.42 -10.67 -4.06
N ARG A 84 -1.70 -10.57 -3.64
CA ARG A 84 -2.45 -9.30 -3.78
C ARG A 84 -1.91 -8.19 -2.88
N LEU A 85 -1.50 -8.52 -1.65
CA LEU A 85 -0.89 -7.53 -0.75
C LEU A 85 0.46 -7.04 -1.27
N ILE A 86 1.26 -7.95 -1.83
CA ILE A 86 2.53 -7.60 -2.47
C ILE A 86 2.26 -6.65 -3.65
N ARG A 87 1.34 -7.02 -4.55
CA ARG A 87 0.96 -6.20 -5.70
C ARG A 87 0.38 -4.85 -5.29
N ALA A 88 -0.43 -4.80 -4.22
CA ALA A 88 -0.98 -3.55 -3.70
C ALA A 88 0.13 -2.61 -3.21
N ARG A 89 1.11 -3.14 -2.46
CA ARG A 89 2.27 -2.37 -2.00
C ARG A 89 3.13 -1.88 -3.16
N GLU A 90 3.51 -2.78 -4.05
CA GLU A 90 4.36 -2.45 -5.22
C GLU A 90 3.70 -1.40 -6.11
N ALA A 91 2.40 -1.51 -6.37
CA ALA A 91 1.67 -0.53 -7.17
C ALA A 91 1.66 0.86 -6.51
N MET A 92 1.47 0.96 -5.18
CA MET A 92 1.51 2.26 -4.49
C MET A 92 2.95 2.82 -4.45
N ILE A 93 3.96 1.99 -4.20
CA ILE A 93 5.37 2.41 -4.26
C ILE A 93 5.70 2.95 -5.65
N LEU A 94 5.27 2.26 -6.71
CA LEU A 94 5.48 2.70 -8.09
C LEU A 94 4.73 4.00 -8.40
N ALA A 95 3.51 4.19 -7.87
CA ALA A 95 2.77 5.45 -7.98
C ALA A 95 3.58 6.62 -7.43
N VAL A 96 4.08 6.49 -6.19
CA VAL A 96 4.91 7.52 -5.54
C VAL A 96 6.21 7.78 -6.29
N GLN A 97 6.92 6.72 -6.70
CA GLN A 97 8.18 6.83 -7.46
C GLN A 97 7.96 7.51 -8.82
N SER A 98 6.89 7.15 -9.51
CA SER A 98 6.55 7.75 -10.80
C SER A 98 6.23 9.23 -10.64
N PHE A 99 5.45 9.60 -9.63
CA PHE A 99 5.11 10.99 -9.36
C PHE A 99 6.33 11.83 -8.98
N ASN A 100 7.25 11.27 -8.20
CA ASN A 100 8.49 11.93 -7.78
C ASN A 100 9.60 11.89 -8.83
N SER A 101 9.43 11.14 -9.92
CA SER A 101 10.46 11.00 -10.96
C SER A 101 10.68 12.30 -11.72
N PRO A 102 11.91 12.83 -11.80
CA PRO A 102 12.21 14.02 -12.59
C PRO A 102 12.15 13.76 -14.09
N SER A 103 12.22 12.49 -14.51
CA SER A 103 12.25 12.09 -15.93
C SER A 103 10.86 11.98 -16.56
N LEU A 104 9.82 11.81 -15.74
CA LEU A 104 8.45 11.67 -16.24
C LEU A 104 7.77 13.04 -16.38
N ARG A 105 7.02 13.18 -17.48
CA ARG A 105 6.22 14.39 -17.77
C ARG A 105 4.74 14.23 -17.44
N PHE A 106 4.23 12.99 -17.54
CA PHE A 106 2.82 12.65 -17.32
C PHE A 106 2.68 11.91 -15.99
N LYS A 107 2.97 12.63 -14.89
CA LYS A 107 3.06 12.06 -13.54
C LYS A 107 1.68 11.78 -12.95
N THR A 108 0.72 12.67 -13.21
CA THR A 108 -0.67 12.53 -12.78
C THR A 108 -1.30 11.25 -13.30
N GLU A 109 -1.12 10.98 -14.59
CA GLU A 109 -1.65 9.79 -15.26
C GLU A 109 -1.06 8.51 -14.65
N GLN A 110 0.26 8.46 -14.52
CA GLN A 110 0.94 7.29 -13.96
C GLN A 110 0.55 7.06 -12.51
N PHE A 111 0.49 8.12 -11.71
CA PHE A 111 0.05 8.02 -10.32
C PHE A 111 -1.37 7.50 -10.21
N ALA A 112 -2.32 8.10 -10.92
CA ALA A 112 -3.73 7.75 -10.82
C ALA A 112 -3.98 6.28 -11.19
N VAL A 113 -3.35 5.78 -12.24
CA VAL A 113 -3.47 4.38 -12.66
C VAL A 113 -2.89 3.44 -11.60
N GLN A 114 -1.66 3.68 -11.15
CA GLN A 114 -0.98 2.79 -10.20
C GLN A 114 -1.65 2.81 -8.82
N ALA A 115 -2.04 3.98 -8.33
CA ALA A 115 -2.74 4.09 -7.05
C ALA A 115 -4.13 3.43 -7.08
N ASN A 116 -4.85 3.50 -8.22
CA ASN A 116 -6.12 2.80 -8.40
C ASN A 116 -5.91 1.27 -8.35
N ILE A 117 -4.87 0.76 -9.00
CA ILE A 117 -4.47 -0.66 -8.93
C ILE A 117 -4.17 -1.07 -7.47
N ALA A 118 -3.41 -0.24 -6.73
CA ALA A 118 -3.06 -0.50 -5.35
C ALA A 118 -4.30 -0.66 -4.46
N TRP A 119 -5.23 0.29 -4.52
CA TRP A 119 -6.48 0.24 -3.76
C TRP A 119 -7.38 -0.93 -4.16
N THR A 120 -7.42 -1.25 -5.45
CA THR A 120 -8.19 -2.39 -5.96
C THR A 120 -7.68 -3.71 -5.34
N TYR A 121 -6.37 -3.97 -5.37
CA TYR A 121 -5.81 -5.18 -4.77
C TYR A 121 -5.98 -5.22 -3.26
N LEU A 122 -5.80 -4.10 -2.56
CA LEU A 122 -5.98 -4.01 -1.11
C LEU A 122 -7.40 -4.41 -0.69
N LEU A 123 -8.42 -3.82 -1.34
CA LEU A 123 -9.81 -4.10 -1.02
C LEU A 123 -10.26 -5.49 -1.50
N HIS A 124 -9.75 -5.98 -2.64
CA HIS A 124 -10.01 -7.36 -3.07
C HIS A 124 -9.51 -8.35 -2.01
N GLU A 125 -8.29 -8.16 -1.48
CA GLU A 125 -7.75 -9.02 -0.44
C GLU A 125 -8.58 -8.96 0.84
N TYR A 126 -8.98 -7.76 1.25
CA TYR A 126 -9.83 -7.59 2.42
C TYR A 126 -11.16 -8.33 2.28
N TYR A 127 -11.86 -8.15 1.17
CA TYR A 127 -13.15 -8.77 0.95
C TYR A 127 -13.05 -10.29 0.79
N GLU A 128 -12.04 -10.79 0.11
CA GLU A 128 -11.83 -12.23 -0.02
C GLU A 128 -11.57 -12.89 1.34
N ARG A 129 -10.75 -12.27 2.21
CA ARG A 129 -10.54 -12.75 3.59
C ARG A 129 -11.81 -12.70 4.45
N LYS A 130 -12.77 -11.86 4.09
CA LYS A 130 -14.12 -11.82 4.68
C LYS A 130 -15.08 -12.83 4.07
N GLY A 131 -14.65 -13.60 3.09
CA GLY A 131 -15.50 -14.57 2.39
C GLY A 131 -16.46 -13.97 1.36
N VAL A 132 -16.24 -12.72 0.96
CA VAL A 132 -16.99 -12.08 -0.11
C VAL A 132 -16.45 -12.56 -1.46
N GLN A 133 -17.34 -13.00 -2.33
CA GLN A 133 -16.95 -13.38 -3.69
C GLN A 133 -16.58 -12.13 -4.49
N ILE A 134 -15.27 -11.95 -4.77
CA ILE A 134 -14.75 -10.79 -5.50
C ILE A 134 -14.76 -10.99 -7.03
N VAL A 135 -14.92 -12.19 -7.51
CA VAL A 135 -15.06 -12.51 -8.94
C VAL A 135 -16.45 -13.09 -9.19
N ALA A 136 -17.22 -12.43 -10.05
CA ALA A 136 -18.54 -12.89 -10.44
C ALA A 136 -18.45 -14.13 -11.34
N ASN A 137 -19.59 -14.83 -11.54
CA ASN A 137 -19.66 -16.04 -12.37
C ASN A 137 -19.26 -15.81 -13.84
N ASP A 138 -19.36 -14.57 -14.32
CA ASP A 138 -18.96 -14.15 -15.66
C ASP A 138 -17.44 -13.83 -15.78
N GLY A 139 -16.69 -14.04 -14.71
CA GLY A 139 -15.24 -13.79 -14.62
C GLY A 139 -14.87 -12.33 -14.34
N ARG A 140 -15.83 -11.41 -14.18
CA ARG A 140 -15.57 -10.02 -13.86
C ARG A 140 -15.26 -9.84 -12.37
N SER A 141 -14.23 -9.07 -12.08
CA SER A 141 -13.88 -8.71 -10.70
C SER A 141 -14.74 -7.54 -10.22
N LEU A 142 -14.98 -7.50 -8.91
CA LEU A 142 -15.68 -6.40 -8.24
C LEU A 142 -14.88 -5.11 -8.43
N LEU A 143 -15.53 -4.07 -8.94
CA LEU A 143 -14.88 -2.79 -9.23
C LEU A 143 -14.56 -2.01 -7.94
N LEU A 144 -13.50 -1.22 -7.96
CA LEU A 144 -13.11 -0.36 -6.83
C LEU A 144 -14.27 0.58 -6.43
N SER A 145 -14.95 1.19 -7.40
CA SER A 145 -16.12 2.05 -7.19
C SER A 145 -17.33 1.35 -6.54
N GLN A 146 -17.43 0.03 -6.69
CA GLN A 146 -18.45 -0.78 -6.02
C GLN A 146 -18.04 -1.13 -4.60
N MET A 147 -16.74 -1.46 -4.40
CA MET A 147 -16.20 -1.85 -3.09
C MET A 147 -16.29 -0.73 -2.06
N ILE A 148 -15.98 0.50 -2.44
CA ILE A 148 -16.05 1.67 -1.53
C ILE A 148 -17.49 2.11 -1.19
N LYS A 149 -18.49 1.63 -1.93
CA LYS A 149 -19.93 1.92 -1.68
C LYS A 149 -20.64 0.86 -0.85
N ARG A 150 -19.95 -0.21 -0.47
CA ARG A 150 -20.55 -1.27 0.34
C ARG A 150 -20.74 -0.80 1.78
N ASP A 151 -21.82 -1.25 2.41
CA ASP A 151 -22.11 -0.96 3.83
C ASP A 151 -21.05 -1.53 4.78
N ASP A 152 -20.35 -2.60 4.36
CA ASP A 152 -19.26 -3.25 5.10
C ASP A 152 -17.87 -2.76 4.68
N CYS A 153 -17.77 -1.61 4.00
CA CYS A 153 -16.50 -1.02 3.64
C CYS A 153 -15.69 -0.65 4.90
N PRO A 154 -14.41 -1.08 4.99
CA PRO A 154 -13.60 -0.82 6.18
C PRO A 154 -13.07 0.61 6.25
N LEU A 155 -13.22 1.40 5.19
CA LEU A 155 -12.64 2.73 5.04
C LEU A 155 -13.60 3.81 5.52
N LYS A 156 -13.05 4.90 6.05
CA LYS A 156 -13.81 6.08 6.42
C LYS A 156 -14.32 6.86 5.20
N ASN A 157 -15.34 7.68 5.41
CA ASN A 157 -15.97 8.45 4.32
C ASN A 157 -14.98 9.35 3.57
N GLY A 158 -14.08 10.06 4.26
CA GLY A 158 -13.05 10.90 3.64
C GLY A 158 -12.13 10.11 2.72
N VAL A 159 -11.71 8.90 3.14
CA VAL A 159 -10.92 7.99 2.31
C VAL A 159 -11.71 7.50 1.10
N CYS A 160 -12.98 7.13 1.28
CA CYS A 160 -13.84 6.70 0.17
C CYS A 160 -14.05 7.83 -0.86
N ASN A 161 -14.21 9.07 -0.41
CA ASN A 161 -14.31 10.25 -1.27
C ASN A 161 -13.00 10.47 -2.04
N ASN A 162 -11.85 10.37 -1.38
CA ASN A 162 -10.53 10.46 -2.00
C ASN A 162 -10.34 9.40 -3.10
N ILE A 163 -10.70 8.14 -2.82
CA ILE A 163 -10.60 7.02 -3.80
C ILE A 163 -11.57 7.23 -4.96
N ARG A 164 -12.79 7.72 -4.71
CA ARG A 164 -13.75 8.02 -5.78
C ARG A 164 -13.18 9.03 -6.76
N ASP A 165 -12.65 10.14 -6.24
CA ASP A 165 -12.10 11.19 -7.08
C ASP A 165 -10.82 10.74 -7.79
N LEU A 166 -9.97 9.92 -7.14
CA LEU A 166 -8.85 9.25 -7.78
C LEU A 166 -9.29 8.38 -8.98
N ASN A 167 -10.39 7.64 -8.82
CA ASN A 167 -10.94 6.80 -9.89
C ASN A 167 -11.45 7.65 -11.06
N ASP A 168 -12.12 8.78 -10.79
CA ASP A 168 -12.61 9.69 -11.82
C ASP A 168 -11.45 10.37 -12.58
N ILE A 169 -10.36 10.71 -11.88
CA ILE A 169 -9.12 11.19 -12.52
C ILE A 169 -8.56 10.09 -13.42
N ARG A 170 -8.46 8.85 -12.94
CA ARG A 170 -7.96 7.72 -13.74
C ARG A 170 -8.80 7.51 -15.00
N ASP A 171 -10.11 7.52 -14.90
CA ASP A 171 -11.02 7.38 -16.05
C ASP A 171 -10.85 8.55 -17.04
N THR A 172 -10.61 9.76 -16.52
CA THR A 172 -10.37 10.93 -17.37
C THR A 172 -9.04 10.83 -18.11
N VAL A 173 -7.95 10.38 -17.48
CA VAL A 173 -6.63 10.27 -18.11
C VAL A 173 -6.57 9.19 -19.17
N GLU A 174 -7.40 8.14 -19.07
CA GLU A 174 -7.48 7.10 -20.09
C GLU A 174 -8.15 7.60 -21.40
N HIS A 175 -8.93 8.67 -21.32
CA HIS A 175 -9.73 9.16 -22.44
C HIS A 175 -9.37 10.57 -22.90
N LYS A 176 -8.63 11.35 -22.10
CA LYS A 176 -8.29 12.75 -22.40
C LYS A 176 -6.86 13.06 -21.96
N LEU A 177 -6.20 13.97 -22.70
CA LEU A 177 -4.89 14.46 -22.32
C LEU A 177 -5.03 15.49 -21.18
N LEU A 178 -4.40 15.24 -20.04
CA LEU A 178 -4.50 16.13 -18.86
C LEU A 178 -3.56 17.34 -18.90
N GLY A 179 -2.60 17.37 -19.82
CA GLY A 179 -1.62 18.45 -19.86
C GLY A 179 -0.71 18.46 -18.61
N ARG A 180 -0.43 19.66 -18.07
CA ARG A 180 0.39 19.83 -16.87
C ARG A 180 -0.48 19.96 -15.61
N SER A 181 -1.18 18.91 -15.24
CA SER A 181 -2.13 18.90 -14.10
C SER A 181 -1.52 18.47 -12.77
N ASP A 182 -0.22 18.12 -12.75
CA ASP A 182 0.46 17.49 -11.62
C ASP A 182 0.32 18.27 -10.30
N VAL A 183 0.32 19.61 -10.37
CA VAL A 183 0.23 20.46 -9.17
C VAL A 183 -1.19 20.50 -8.61
N LYS A 184 -2.19 20.43 -9.49
CA LYS A 184 -3.59 20.59 -9.11
C LYS A 184 -4.10 19.44 -8.24
N PHE A 185 -3.65 18.23 -8.54
CA PHE A 185 -4.07 17.03 -7.82
C PHE A 185 -3.10 16.58 -6.71
N PHE A 186 -2.02 17.34 -6.46
CA PHE A 186 -0.99 16.97 -5.49
C PHE A 186 -1.57 16.68 -4.09
N SER A 187 -2.45 17.55 -3.58
CA SER A 187 -3.03 17.39 -2.24
C SER A 187 -3.91 16.15 -2.11
N LEU A 188 -4.65 15.80 -3.18
CA LEU A 188 -5.45 14.59 -3.25
C LEU A 188 -4.55 13.35 -3.31
N PHE A 189 -3.49 13.38 -4.10
CA PHE A 189 -2.55 12.27 -4.23
C PHE A 189 -1.74 12.05 -2.95
N GLN A 190 -1.35 13.12 -2.26
CA GLN A 190 -0.68 13.02 -0.96
C GLN A 190 -1.60 12.35 0.08
N ALA A 191 -2.88 12.74 0.14
CA ALA A 191 -3.86 12.08 0.99
C ALA A 191 -4.04 10.61 0.60
N THR A 192 -4.11 10.31 -0.70
CA THR A 192 -4.20 8.93 -1.21
C THR A 192 -3.08 8.04 -0.68
N CYS A 193 -1.84 8.52 -0.69
CA CYS A 193 -0.68 7.75 -0.19
C CYS A 193 -0.76 7.51 1.31
N LEU A 194 -1.07 8.55 2.10
CA LEU A 194 -1.16 8.45 3.56
C LEU A 194 -2.31 7.54 3.99
N ASN A 195 -3.47 7.67 3.35
CA ASN A 195 -4.63 6.83 3.60
C ASN A 195 -4.35 5.36 3.26
N PHE A 196 -3.64 5.11 2.15
CA PHE A 196 -3.27 3.75 1.77
C PHE A 196 -2.33 3.10 2.79
N ASP A 197 -1.29 3.83 3.21
CA ASP A 197 -0.33 3.35 4.22
C ASP A 197 -1.04 3.04 5.55
N GLN A 198 -1.93 3.93 5.98
CA GLN A 198 -2.74 3.70 7.17
C GLN A 198 -3.66 2.49 7.00
N ALA A 199 -4.39 2.40 5.90
CA ALA A 199 -5.36 1.32 5.67
C ALA A 199 -4.68 -0.06 5.60
N ILE A 200 -3.55 -0.20 4.90
CA ILE A 200 -2.85 -1.49 4.81
C ILE A 200 -2.32 -1.93 6.18
N CYS A 201 -1.83 -0.99 7.00
CA CYS A 201 -1.38 -1.27 8.35
C CYS A 201 -2.54 -1.69 9.26
N GLU A 202 -3.65 -0.96 9.26
CA GLU A 202 -4.83 -1.26 10.09
C GLU A 202 -5.49 -2.59 9.72
N LEU A 203 -5.58 -2.91 8.43
CA LEU A 203 -6.28 -4.10 7.95
C LEU A 203 -5.42 -5.36 7.98
N PHE A 204 -4.10 -5.25 7.80
CA PHE A 204 -3.22 -6.40 7.57
C PHE A 204 -1.95 -6.40 8.44
N GLY A 205 -1.63 -5.31 9.12
CA GLY A 205 -0.56 -5.21 10.11
C GLY A 205 0.53 -4.19 9.80
N GLU A 206 1.10 -3.61 10.85
CA GLU A 206 2.08 -2.52 10.83
C GLU A 206 3.35 -2.78 9.99
N LYS A 207 3.73 -4.05 9.83
CA LYS A 207 4.89 -4.43 9.02
C LYS A 207 4.72 -4.13 7.54
N LEU A 208 3.48 -3.86 7.10
CA LEU A 208 3.17 -3.57 5.71
C LEU A 208 3.29 -2.08 5.36
N SER A 209 3.63 -1.22 6.33
CA SER A 209 3.84 0.20 6.09
C SER A 209 4.85 0.43 4.96
N LEU A 210 4.54 1.40 4.10
CA LEU A 210 5.41 1.82 3.00
C LEU A 210 6.51 2.77 3.47
N GLN A 211 6.44 3.26 4.70
CA GLN A 211 7.39 4.23 5.24
C GLN A 211 8.82 3.69 5.29
N SER A 212 8.99 2.38 5.49
CA SER A 212 10.32 1.75 5.46
C SER A 212 10.95 1.78 4.06
N ASP A 213 10.14 1.64 3.02
CA ASP A 213 10.61 1.59 1.62
C ASP A 213 10.78 2.99 1.01
N LEU A 214 9.98 3.96 1.46
CA LEU A 214 9.95 5.32 0.92
C LEU A 214 10.74 6.33 1.75
N SER A 215 11.09 6.02 3.00
CA SER A 215 11.76 6.94 3.93
C SER A 215 13.18 7.35 3.47
N LEU A 216 13.82 6.54 2.65
CA LEU A 216 15.16 6.81 2.10
C LEU A 216 15.12 7.60 0.79
N ALA A 217 13.95 7.97 0.27
CA ALA A 217 13.83 8.80 -0.90
C ALA A 217 14.32 10.23 -0.58
N LEU A 218 15.48 10.60 -1.10
CA LEU A 218 16.01 11.98 -1.03
C LEU A 218 15.07 12.88 -1.85
N GLN A 219 14.32 13.73 -1.16
CA GLN A 219 13.49 14.74 -1.80
C GLN A 219 14.31 16.02 -1.97
N PHE A 220 14.63 16.39 -3.21
CA PHE A 220 15.15 17.72 -3.55
C PHE A 220 14.02 18.74 -3.72
N ALA A 221 13.01 18.71 -2.85
CA ALA A 221 11.95 19.69 -2.88
C ALA A 221 12.39 20.95 -2.15
N LYS A 222 13.01 21.90 -2.85
CA LYS A 222 12.89 23.31 -2.48
C LYS A 222 11.47 23.73 -2.88
N LEU A 223 10.59 23.92 -1.89
CA LEU A 223 9.37 24.69 -2.10
C LEU A 223 9.76 26.13 -2.35
N ASP A 224 9.88 26.49 -3.62
CA ASP A 224 10.10 27.88 -4.02
C ASP A 224 8.72 28.50 -4.26
N PHE A 225 8.40 29.55 -3.49
CA PHE A 225 7.17 30.32 -3.66
C PHE A 225 7.02 30.89 -5.08
N THR A 226 8.13 31.15 -5.76
CA THR A 226 8.14 31.57 -7.17
C THR A 226 7.65 30.47 -8.08
N GLN A 227 8.01 29.21 -7.82
CA GLN A 227 7.50 28.06 -8.60
C GLN A 227 6.00 27.87 -8.42
N ILE A 228 5.47 28.03 -7.20
CA ILE A 228 4.02 27.95 -6.95
C ILE A 228 3.28 29.11 -7.67
N SER A 229 3.83 30.32 -7.61
CA SER A 229 3.27 31.48 -8.31
C SER A 229 3.36 31.35 -9.85
N ASP A 230 4.43 30.77 -10.35
CA ASP A 230 4.61 30.54 -11.79
C ASP A 230 3.74 29.40 -12.31
N LEU A 231 3.46 28.38 -11.49
CA LEU A 231 2.53 27.30 -11.83
C LEU A 231 1.07 27.79 -11.91
N GLN A 232 0.69 28.81 -11.13
CA GLN A 232 -0.62 29.45 -11.23
C GLN A 232 -0.80 30.27 -12.53
N LYS A 233 0.27 30.59 -13.22
CA LYS A 233 0.24 31.33 -14.50
C LYS A 233 0.14 30.44 -15.74
N TYR A 234 0.24 29.12 -15.58
CA TYR A 234 0.06 28.21 -16.71
C TYR A 234 -1.42 28.03 -17.01
N ASP A 235 -1.78 28.19 -18.27
CA ASP A 235 -3.12 27.84 -18.77
C ASP A 235 -3.40 26.37 -18.50
N VAL A 236 -4.24 26.12 -17.51
CA VAL A 236 -4.76 24.76 -17.25
C VAL A 236 -5.82 24.51 -18.31
N PRO A 237 -5.77 23.39 -19.07
CA PRO A 237 -6.79 23.07 -20.04
C PRO A 237 -8.20 23.12 -19.45
N ASP A 238 -9.18 23.67 -20.19
CA ASP A 238 -10.55 23.88 -19.72
C ASP A 238 -11.19 22.62 -19.13
N HIS A 239 -10.93 21.45 -19.72
CA HIS A 239 -11.48 20.19 -19.25
C HIS A 239 -10.90 19.75 -17.90
N ILE A 240 -9.67 20.17 -17.54
CA ILE A 240 -9.07 19.92 -16.21
C ILE A 240 -9.70 20.84 -15.17
N SER A 241 -9.91 22.11 -15.54
CA SER A 241 -10.61 23.08 -14.69
C SER A 241 -12.05 22.65 -14.46
N ALA A 242 -12.71 22.10 -15.47
CA ALA A 242 -14.06 21.53 -15.36
C ALA A 242 -14.09 20.30 -14.46
N LEU A 243 -13.12 19.38 -14.60
CA LEU A 243 -13.02 18.20 -13.73
C LEU A 243 -12.81 18.60 -12.27
N ASP A 244 -11.88 19.51 -11.98
CA ASP A 244 -11.63 19.98 -10.63
C ASP A 244 -12.86 20.66 -10.01
N ALA A 245 -13.55 21.49 -10.79
CA ALA A 245 -14.80 22.13 -10.36
C ALA A 245 -15.92 21.09 -10.12
N GLU A 246 -15.99 20.05 -10.93
CA GLU A 246 -16.94 18.95 -10.75
C GLU A 246 -16.64 18.16 -9.47
N LEU A 247 -15.37 17.82 -9.22
CA LEU A 247 -14.94 17.13 -8.00
C LEU A 247 -15.24 17.96 -6.75
N ASP A 248 -14.91 19.24 -6.78
CA ASP A 248 -15.19 20.20 -5.69
C ASP A 248 -16.70 20.41 -5.49
N GLY A 249 -17.48 20.42 -6.54
CA GLY A 249 -18.93 20.63 -6.48
C GLY A 249 -19.73 19.49 -5.86
N ARG A 250 -19.14 18.31 -5.75
CA ARG A 250 -19.80 17.10 -5.19
C ARG A 250 -19.80 17.04 -3.67
N LEU A 251 -18.98 17.87 -3.02
CA LEU A 251 -18.70 17.78 -1.59
C LEU A 251 -19.21 19.01 -0.86
N SER A 252 -19.70 18.80 0.37
CA SER A 252 -19.94 19.85 1.34
C SER A 252 -18.63 20.50 1.82
N GLU A 253 -18.69 21.67 2.42
CA GLU A 253 -17.51 22.37 2.96
C GLU A 253 -16.82 21.56 4.07
N ASP A 254 -17.58 20.82 4.88
CA ASP A 254 -17.03 19.95 5.91
C ASP A 254 -16.25 18.77 5.29
N GLU A 255 -16.79 18.14 4.25
CA GLU A 255 -16.10 17.05 3.53
C GLU A 255 -14.85 17.54 2.79
N LYS A 256 -14.87 18.76 2.25
CA LYS A 256 -13.67 19.39 1.65
C LYS A 256 -12.60 19.71 2.69
N SER A 257 -13.00 19.93 3.93
CA SER A 257 -12.09 20.21 5.05
C SER A 257 -11.49 18.96 5.65
N ASP A 258 -11.99 17.77 5.30
CA ASP A 258 -11.50 16.48 5.77
C ASP A 258 -10.07 16.22 5.27
N LEU A 259 -9.13 16.03 6.20
CA LEU A 259 -7.73 15.75 5.91
C LEU A 259 -7.52 14.37 5.25
N GLU A 260 -8.46 13.45 5.42
CA GLU A 260 -8.47 12.15 4.74
C GLU A 260 -8.88 12.29 3.27
N TYR A 261 -9.61 13.35 2.93
CA TYR A 261 -9.95 13.67 1.55
C TYR A 261 -8.82 14.41 0.82
N ARG A 262 -8.30 15.51 1.42
CA ARG A 262 -7.20 16.31 0.86
C ARG A 262 -6.20 16.70 1.92
N PHE A 263 -4.92 16.48 1.64
CA PHE A 263 -3.83 16.94 2.49
C PHE A 263 -3.70 18.47 2.40
N ARG A 264 -3.68 19.14 3.55
CA ARG A 264 -3.47 20.59 3.64
C ARG A 264 -2.20 20.88 4.41
N VAL A 265 -1.39 21.79 3.87
CA VAL A 265 -0.24 22.37 4.57
C VAL A 265 -0.52 23.87 4.75
N VAL A 266 -0.56 24.31 5.99
CA VAL A 266 -0.69 25.73 6.33
C VAL A 266 0.68 26.24 6.72
N TYR A 267 1.18 27.24 6.00
CA TYR A 267 2.45 27.90 6.31
C TYR A 267 2.16 29.17 7.11
N LEU A 268 2.72 29.25 8.32
CA LEU A 268 2.75 30.50 9.08
C LEU A 268 4.07 31.21 8.81
N LEU A 269 3.98 32.44 8.33
CA LEU A 269 5.11 33.33 8.19
C LEU A 269 5.26 34.15 9.47
N GLU A 270 6.19 33.76 10.36
CA GLU A 270 6.59 34.60 11.46
C GLU A 270 7.71 35.55 11.02
N SER A 271 7.53 36.85 11.31
CA SER A 271 8.60 37.83 11.11
C SER A 271 9.68 37.63 12.15
N THR A 272 10.82 37.07 11.73
CA THR A 272 11.98 36.93 12.61
C THR A 272 13.05 37.92 12.23
N SER A 273 13.81 38.39 13.21
CA SER A 273 14.97 39.26 13.00
C SER A 273 16.20 38.51 12.42
N LYS A 274 16.08 37.22 12.12
CA LYS A 274 17.13 36.37 11.56
C LYS A 274 16.82 36.03 10.12
N SER A 275 17.80 36.14 9.23
CA SER A 275 17.69 35.94 7.77
C SER A 275 17.49 34.50 7.30
N LYS A 276 16.96 33.60 8.13
CA LYS A 276 16.67 32.21 7.76
C LYS A 276 15.21 31.88 8.08
N ALA A 277 14.44 31.55 7.05
CA ALA A 277 13.13 30.99 7.20
C ALA A 277 13.24 29.53 7.71
N HIS A 278 12.52 29.20 8.77
CA HIS A 278 12.34 27.83 9.25
C HIS A 278 10.92 27.38 8.95
N PHE A 279 10.80 26.14 8.50
CA PHE A 279 9.49 25.48 8.32
C PHE A 279 9.32 24.48 9.46
N GLU A 280 8.21 24.58 10.16
CA GLU A 280 7.83 23.62 11.20
C GLU A 280 6.54 22.91 10.78
N PHE A 281 6.54 21.59 10.88
CA PHE A 281 5.36 20.79 10.61
C PHE A 281 4.58 20.63 11.90
N VAL A 282 3.41 21.22 11.96
CA VAL A 282 2.53 21.16 13.13
C VAL A 282 1.48 20.08 12.94
N ARG A 283 1.33 19.19 13.91
CA ARG A 283 0.31 18.13 13.85
C ARG A 283 -1.08 18.76 13.97
N PRO A 284 -2.04 18.39 13.08
CA PRO A 284 -3.44 18.76 13.26
C PRO A 284 -3.93 18.28 14.63
N GLY A 285 -4.53 19.20 15.42
CA GLY A 285 -5.01 18.89 16.77
C GLY A 285 -4.02 19.11 17.91
N SER A 286 -2.75 19.44 17.64
CA SER A 286 -1.82 19.96 18.67
C SER A 286 -2.25 21.35 19.14
N ASP A 287 -1.71 21.83 20.27
CA ASP A 287 -2.05 23.15 20.80
C ASP A 287 -1.57 24.27 19.86
N GLU A 288 -0.44 24.08 19.18
CA GLU A 288 0.04 24.93 18.09
C GLU A 288 -0.91 24.90 16.88
N GLY A 289 -1.39 23.71 16.49
CA GLY A 289 -2.35 23.54 15.41
C GLY A 289 -3.70 24.21 15.66
N LYS A 290 -4.16 24.24 16.91
CA LYS A 290 -5.39 24.95 17.33
C LYS A 290 -5.22 26.47 17.32
N GLN A 291 -4.03 26.97 17.66
CA GLN A 291 -3.73 28.41 17.58
C GLN A 291 -3.76 28.91 16.13
N ILE A 292 -3.31 28.08 15.18
CA ILE A 292 -3.31 28.38 13.74
C ILE A 292 -4.74 28.44 13.18
N HIS A 293 -5.66 27.65 13.71
CA HIS A 293 -7.05 27.60 13.24
C HIS A 293 -7.90 28.81 13.68
N ASN A 294 -7.40 29.61 14.64
CA ASN A 294 -8.07 30.78 15.20
C ASN A 294 -7.54 32.13 14.66
N ILE A 295 -6.66 32.09 13.65
CA ILE A 295 -6.19 33.25 12.89
C ILE A 295 -6.82 33.25 11.51
#